data_22df263d03cb5b5c5f58c798358be681
#
_entry.id   22df263d03cb5b5c5f58c798358be681
#
_cell.length_a   1.000
_cell.length_b   1.000
_cell.length_c   1.000
_cell.angle_alpha   90.00
_cell.angle_beta   90.00
_cell.angle_gamma   90.00
#
_symmetry.space_group_name_H-M   'P 1'
#
loop_
_entity.id
_entity.type
_entity.pdbx_description
1 polymer ?
#
loop_
_entity_poly.entity_id
_entity_poly.type
_entity_poly.pdbx_seq_one_letter_code
_entity_poly.pdbx_strand_id
1 'polypeptide(L)'
;MTDQELDQMLRRALLDAAAQEAEALPQEPPELSPRHGRSMRAMLRDPLSWARSRRRPALRTAARHAAARHAAAVLLVLVLSAAVLVTVSPQVRADITRWVAEQTGNVLDFQFRGDSPAQPIPQYQITALPEGYVETERTTNDWITHVEYTCADKNRITFSYVYMHDGASTGFSLSDGDKVQDVTVGKLPGKLILGQGPEARNALIWIDSAQNLQFSIIADVDESVIIAMAESISLCDPTK
;
A
#
# COMPACT_ATOMS: atom_id res chain seq x y z
N MET A 1 20.02 67.85 58.05
CA MET A 1 20.28 67.34 56.70
C MET A 1 19.17 67.88 55.80
N THR A 2 19.56 68.74 54.90
CA THR A 2 18.60 69.38 54.00
C THR A 2 18.31 68.43 52.80
N ASP A 3 17.12 68.57 52.19
CA ASP A 3 16.78 67.73 50.97
C ASP A 3 17.84 67.81 49.87
N GLN A 4 18.51 68.95 49.75
CA GLN A 4 19.63 69.15 48.79
C GLN A 4 20.88 68.33 49.12
N GLU A 5 21.21 68.13 50.39
CA GLU A 5 22.33 67.31 50.84
C GLU A 5 22.04 65.82 50.60
N LEU A 6 20.81 65.41 50.82
CA LEU A 6 20.33 64.04 50.56
C LEU A 6 20.42 63.72 49.04
N ASP A 7 19.96 64.65 48.22
CA ASP A 7 19.94 64.48 46.74
C ASP A 7 21.38 64.41 46.17
N GLN A 8 22.31 65.22 46.72
CA GLN A 8 23.72 65.17 46.37
C GLN A 8 24.38 63.83 46.78
N MET A 9 24.07 63.31 47.97
CA MET A 9 24.62 62.03 48.42
C MET A 9 24.09 60.87 47.58
N LEU A 10 22.77 60.88 47.28
CA LEU A 10 22.14 59.86 46.45
C LEU A 10 22.67 59.85 45.03
N ARG A 11 22.90 61.04 44.47
CA ARG A 11 23.51 61.20 43.15
C ARG A 11 24.97 60.69 43.08
N ARG A 12 25.75 60.95 44.14
CA ARG A 12 27.13 60.40 44.26
C ARG A 12 27.12 58.90 44.41
N ALA A 13 26.26 58.33 45.27
CA ALA A 13 26.17 56.89 45.44
C ALA A 13 25.76 56.16 44.16
N LEU A 14 24.85 56.74 43.37
CA LEU A 14 24.41 56.18 42.08
C LEU A 14 25.54 56.25 41.03
N LEU A 15 26.31 57.35 41.01
CA LEU A 15 27.48 57.46 40.08
C LEU A 15 28.62 56.51 40.44
N ASP A 16 28.89 56.33 41.76
CA ASP A 16 29.90 55.38 42.20
C ASP A 16 29.46 53.93 41.94
N ALA A 17 28.19 53.58 42.13
CA ALA A 17 27.64 52.29 41.79
C ALA A 17 27.71 52.04 40.30
N ALA A 18 27.34 53.00 39.46
CA ALA A 18 27.46 52.91 38.02
C ALA A 18 28.89 52.78 37.52
N ALA A 19 29.85 53.45 38.17
CA ALA A 19 31.29 53.32 37.85
C ALA A 19 31.81 51.93 38.22
N GLN A 20 31.40 51.34 39.36
CA GLN A 20 31.74 49.97 39.74
C GLN A 20 31.12 48.94 38.81
N GLU A 21 29.88 49.11 38.41
CA GLU A 21 29.28 48.24 37.38
C GLU A 21 29.97 48.33 36.03
N ALA A 22 30.40 49.53 35.62
CA ALA A 22 31.15 49.73 34.38
C ALA A 22 32.53 49.09 34.40
N GLU A 23 33.21 49.06 35.56
CA GLU A 23 34.48 48.37 35.74
C GLU A 23 34.36 46.85 35.79
N ALA A 24 33.22 46.34 36.25
CA ALA A 24 32.90 44.91 36.29
C ALA A 24 32.48 44.33 34.93
N LEU A 25 32.18 45.17 33.92
CA LEU A 25 31.82 44.72 32.60
C LEU A 25 33.10 44.15 31.88
N PRO A 26 32.96 42.98 31.20
CA PRO A 26 34.07 42.45 30.40
C PRO A 26 34.57 43.51 29.41
N GLN A 27 35.88 43.76 29.38
CA GLN A 27 36.48 44.74 28.47
C GLN A 27 36.41 44.34 27.01
N GLU A 28 36.23 43.06 26.72
CA GLU A 28 35.98 42.57 25.37
C GLU A 28 34.47 42.43 25.13
N PRO A 29 33.92 43.03 24.07
CA PRO A 29 32.52 42.83 23.72
C PRO A 29 32.28 41.35 23.43
N PRO A 30 31.21 40.73 23.96
CA PRO A 30 30.94 39.35 23.73
C PRO A 30 30.79 39.08 22.22
N GLU A 31 31.43 38.01 21.73
CA GLU A 31 31.28 37.60 20.34
C GLU A 31 29.81 37.31 20.03
N LEU A 32 29.22 38.18 19.25
CA LEU A 32 27.81 38.04 18.86
C LEU A 32 27.65 36.90 17.84
N SER A 33 26.80 35.95 18.13
CA SER A 33 26.52 34.87 17.18
C SER A 33 26.16 35.42 15.78
N PRO A 34 26.52 34.73 14.69
CA PRO A 34 26.21 35.16 13.32
C PRO A 34 24.71 35.41 13.08
N ARG A 35 23.85 34.78 13.88
CA ARG A 35 22.40 34.95 13.87
C ARG A 35 21.98 36.28 14.50
N HIS A 36 22.64 36.66 15.59
CA HIS A 36 22.41 37.92 16.25
C HIS A 36 22.85 39.10 15.38
N GLY A 37 24.04 39.02 14.77
CA GLY A 37 24.55 40.04 13.85
C GLY A 37 23.64 40.25 12.62
N ARG A 38 23.02 39.19 12.08
CA ARG A 38 22.04 39.31 11.00
C ARG A 38 20.75 39.99 11.47
N SER A 39 20.28 39.67 12.66
CA SER A 39 19.06 40.25 13.23
C SER A 39 19.25 41.76 13.53
N MET A 40 20.40 42.16 14.06
CA MET A 40 20.74 43.56 14.30
C MET A 40 20.85 44.38 13.00
N ARG A 41 21.50 43.85 11.98
CA ARG A 41 21.57 44.49 10.66
C ARG A 41 20.21 44.69 10.01
N ALA A 42 19.32 43.69 10.15
CA ALA A 42 17.94 43.77 9.65
C ALA A 42 17.13 44.83 10.42
N MET A 43 17.29 44.94 11.73
CA MET A 43 16.69 45.97 12.57
C MET A 43 17.15 47.39 12.21
N LEU A 44 18.46 47.57 11.99
CA LEU A 44 19.03 48.89 11.62
C LEU A 44 18.61 49.32 10.21
N ARG A 45 18.39 48.37 9.30
CA ARG A 45 18.00 48.65 7.90
C ARG A 45 16.52 49.05 7.77
N ASP A 46 15.65 48.43 8.50
CA ASP A 46 14.18 48.71 8.53
C ASP A 46 13.57 48.28 9.85
N PRO A 47 13.54 49.19 10.86
CA PRO A 47 13.04 48.88 12.21
C PRO A 47 11.55 48.51 12.23
N LEU A 48 10.74 49.07 11.31
CA LEU A 48 9.30 48.82 11.27
C LEU A 48 8.97 47.43 10.68
N SER A 49 9.67 47.00 9.65
CA SER A 49 9.53 45.67 9.10
C SER A 49 10.05 44.61 10.05
N TRP A 50 11.15 44.87 10.74
CA TRP A 50 11.72 44.00 11.76
C TRP A 50 10.74 43.78 12.94
N ALA A 51 10.14 44.87 13.47
CA ALA A 51 9.15 44.79 14.54
C ALA A 51 7.87 44.03 14.11
N ARG A 52 7.42 44.26 12.86
CA ARG A 52 6.28 43.50 12.28
C ARG A 52 6.62 42.03 12.11
N SER A 53 7.84 41.68 11.72
CA SER A 53 8.26 40.27 11.54
C SER A 53 8.29 39.50 12.88
N ARG A 54 8.60 40.16 13.98
CA ARG A 54 8.59 39.56 15.33
C ARG A 54 7.19 39.36 15.90
N ARG A 55 6.19 40.14 15.49
CA ARG A 55 4.79 39.94 15.91
C ARG A 55 4.10 38.76 15.19
N ARG A 56 4.66 38.26 14.08
CA ARG A 56 4.08 37.19 13.27
C ARG A 56 4.41 35.74 13.67
N PRO A 57 5.45 35.41 14.46
CA PRO A 57 5.78 34.00 14.75
C PRO A 57 4.68 33.31 15.56
N ALA A 58 4.00 34.03 16.46
CA ALA A 58 2.88 33.47 17.25
C ALA A 58 1.69 33.07 16.35
N LEU A 59 1.37 33.87 15.33
CA LEU A 59 0.33 33.56 14.36
C LEU A 59 0.72 32.39 13.43
N ARG A 60 1.99 32.29 13.02
CA ARG A 60 2.49 31.19 12.18
C ARG A 60 2.55 29.87 12.93
N THR A 61 2.93 29.88 14.22
CA THR A 61 2.90 28.68 15.06
C THR A 61 1.45 28.26 15.35
N ALA A 62 0.57 29.19 15.64
CA ALA A 62 -0.86 28.89 15.82
C ALA A 62 -1.51 28.31 14.54
N ALA A 63 -1.19 28.89 13.36
CA ALA A 63 -1.68 28.37 12.08
C ALA A 63 -1.11 26.98 11.75
N ARG A 64 0.17 26.70 12.06
CA ARG A 64 0.76 25.37 11.90
C ARG A 64 0.14 24.34 12.84
N HIS A 65 -0.13 24.69 14.08
CA HIS A 65 -0.82 23.80 15.02
C HIS A 65 -2.28 23.57 14.63
N ALA A 66 -2.99 24.57 14.09
CA ALA A 66 -4.32 24.39 13.55
C ALA A 66 -4.31 23.47 12.31
N ALA A 67 -3.40 23.70 11.36
CA ALA A 67 -3.24 22.85 10.17
C ALA A 67 -2.87 21.40 10.55
N ALA A 68 -1.97 21.20 11.52
CA ALA A 68 -1.61 19.88 12.03
C ALA A 68 -2.80 19.17 12.72
N ARG A 69 -3.63 19.91 13.46
CA ARG A 69 -4.85 19.36 14.06
C ARG A 69 -5.88 18.94 13.02
N HIS A 70 -6.07 19.74 11.98
CA HIS A 70 -6.97 19.36 10.87
C HIS A 70 -6.45 18.17 10.06
N ALA A 71 -5.14 18.11 9.78
CA ALA A 71 -4.52 16.96 9.13
C ALA A 71 -4.65 15.69 9.99
N ALA A 72 -4.45 15.77 11.30
CA ALA A 72 -4.63 14.65 12.22
C ALA A 72 -6.10 14.20 12.28
N ALA A 73 -7.05 15.14 12.28
CA ALA A 73 -8.48 14.84 12.26
C ALA A 73 -8.90 14.15 10.96
N VAL A 74 -8.42 14.60 9.80
CA VAL A 74 -8.68 13.98 8.50
C VAL A 74 -8.09 12.57 8.45
N LEU A 75 -6.85 12.38 8.93
CA LEU A 75 -6.24 11.05 9.05
C LEU A 75 -7.03 10.12 9.96
N LEU A 76 -7.49 10.63 11.12
CA LEU A 76 -8.30 9.85 12.04
C LEU A 76 -9.63 9.44 11.41
N VAL A 77 -10.30 10.34 10.69
CA VAL A 77 -11.55 10.04 9.97
C VAL A 77 -11.29 9.00 8.86
N LEU A 78 -10.19 9.10 8.12
CA LEU A 78 -9.83 8.10 7.10
C LEU A 78 -9.55 6.72 7.71
N VAL A 79 -8.82 6.67 8.84
CA VAL A 79 -8.55 5.40 9.55
C VAL A 79 -9.84 4.82 10.14
N LEU A 80 -10.70 5.65 10.74
CA LEU A 80 -11.98 5.20 11.28
C LEU A 80 -12.94 4.75 10.19
N SER A 81 -13.01 5.44 9.04
CA SER A 81 -13.85 5.02 7.91
C SER A 81 -13.34 3.71 7.28
N ALA A 82 -12.02 3.53 7.16
CA ALA A 82 -11.45 2.26 6.74
C ALA A 82 -11.74 1.14 7.76
N ALA A 83 -11.61 1.42 9.05
CA ALA A 83 -11.95 0.47 10.12
C ALA A 83 -13.44 0.10 10.11
N VAL A 84 -14.34 1.08 9.87
CA VAL A 84 -15.79 0.83 9.74
C VAL A 84 -16.09 0.00 8.50
N LEU A 85 -15.47 0.26 7.36
CA LEU A 85 -15.62 -0.57 6.15
C LEU A 85 -15.21 -2.02 6.40
N VAL A 86 -14.09 -2.24 7.09
CA VAL A 86 -13.62 -3.60 7.45
C VAL A 86 -14.54 -4.26 8.51
N THR A 87 -15.17 -3.47 9.40
CA THR A 87 -16.05 -4.03 10.45
C THR A 87 -17.48 -4.26 9.98
N VAL A 88 -17.99 -3.43 9.08
CA VAL A 88 -19.40 -3.48 8.60
C VAL A 88 -19.57 -4.41 7.41
N SER A 89 -18.52 -4.69 6.64
CA SER A 89 -18.57 -5.61 5.51
C SER A 89 -17.86 -6.93 5.85
N PRO A 90 -18.56 -7.94 6.39
CA PRO A 90 -17.96 -9.24 6.66
C PRO A 90 -17.37 -9.89 5.41
N GLN A 91 -17.89 -9.56 4.23
CA GLN A 91 -17.36 -9.98 2.93
C GLN A 91 -15.97 -9.39 2.64
N VAL A 92 -15.78 -8.06 2.85
CA VAL A 92 -14.46 -7.42 2.65
C VAL A 92 -13.43 -7.97 3.64
N ARG A 93 -13.83 -8.24 4.89
CA ARG A 93 -12.97 -8.88 5.88
C ARG A 93 -12.63 -10.32 5.49
N ALA A 94 -13.62 -11.07 5.00
CA ALA A 94 -13.44 -12.44 4.54
C ALA A 94 -12.48 -12.52 3.35
N ASP A 95 -12.60 -11.60 2.38
CA ASP A 95 -11.77 -11.59 1.17
C ASP A 95 -10.31 -11.20 1.46
N ILE A 96 -10.08 -10.27 2.40
CA ILE A 96 -8.71 -9.84 2.78
C ILE A 96 -7.98 -10.94 3.59
N THR A 97 -8.69 -11.75 4.35
CA THR A 97 -8.07 -12.74 5.25
C THR A 97 -8.06 -14.16 4.71
N ARG A 98 -8.84 -14.46 3.69
CA ARG A 98 -8.96 -15.83 3.14
C ARG A 98 -7.85 -16.20 2.18
N TRP A 99 -7.41 -15.25 1.37
CA TRP A 99 -6.43 -15.50 0.31
C TRP A 99 -5.20 -14.64 0.47
N VAL A 100 -4.05 -15.29 0.50
CA VAL A 100 -2.73 -14.63 0.48
C VAL A 100 -1.98 -15.21 -0.69
N ALA A 101 -1.62 -14.37 -1.67
CA ALA A 101 -0.72 -14.74 -2.74
C ALA A 101 0.67 -14.15 -2.41
N GLU A 102 1.63 -15.02 -2.19
CA GLU A 102 3.00 -14.62 -1.85
C GLU A 102 3.98 -15.21 -2.86
N GLN A 103 4.87 -14.37 -3.37
CA GLN A 103 5.96 -14.81 -4.21
C GLN A 103 7.24 -14.91 -3.38
N THR A 104 7.71 -16.13 -3.18
CA THR A 104 8.96 -16.40 -2.48
C THR A 104 9.95 -17.07 -3.43
N GLY A 105 10.95 -16.30 -3.87
CA GLY A 105 11.91 -16.77 -4.87
C GLY A 105 11.22 -17.14 -6.19
N ASN A 106 11.37 -18.41 -6.60
CA ASN A 106 10.80 -18.95 -7.84
C ASN A 106 9.46 -19.68 -7.62
N VAL A 107 8.72 -19.37 -6.57
CA VAL A 107 7.40 -19.96 -6.31
C VAL A 107 6.39 -18.87 -6.05
N LEU A 108 5.27 -18.93 -6.76
CA LEU A 108 4.08 -18.15 -6.47
C LEU A 108 3.12 -19.06 -5.69
N ASP A 109 2.96 -18.78 -4.40
CA ASP A 109 2.16 -19.56 -3.47
C ASP A 109 0.84 -18.85 -3.14
N PHE A 110 -0.25 -19.60 -3.21
CA PHE A 110 -1.59 -19.13 -2.84
C PHE A 110 -2.02 -19.90 -1.60
N GLN A 111 -2.13 -19.20 -0.48
CA GLN A 111 -2.58 -19.77 0.78
C GLN A 111 -4.01 -19.37 1.07
N PHE A 112 -4.79 -20.31 1.57
CA PHE A 112 -6.16 -20.08 1.97
C PHE A 112 -6.35 -20.33 3.47
N ARG A 113 -7.17 -19.48 4.10
CA ARG A 113 -7.65 -19.64 5.48
C ARG A 113 -9.14 -19.39 5.53
N GLY A 114 -9.90 -20.39 5.87
CA GLY A 114 -11.36 -20.28 5.99
C GLY A 114 -12.07 -21.63 5.95
N ASP A 115 -13.39 -21.56 6.04
CA ASP A 115 -14.23 -22.76 6.09
C ASP A 115 -14.15 -23.54 4.77
N SER A 116 -14.15 -24.87 4.90
CA SER A 116 -14.24 -25.77 3.76
C SER A 116 -15.64 -25.76 3.16
N PRO A 117 -15.80 -25.79 1.82
CA PRO A 117 -17.10 -25.93 1.20
C PRO A 117 -17.78 -27.23 1.60
N ALA A 118 -19.08 -27.15 1.88
CA ALA A 118 -19.88 -28.32 2.20
C ALA A 118 -20.52 -29.03 0.98
N GLN A 119 -20.45 -28.38 -0.19
CA GLN A 119 -21.08 -28.90 -1.42
C GLN A 119 -20.01 -29.52 -2.34
N PRO A 120 -20.39 -30.47 -3.19
CA PRO A 120 -19.51 -31.00 -4.22
C PRO A 120 -19.00 -29.89 -5.14
N ILE A 121 -17.80 -30.08 -5.68
CA ILE A 121 -17.20 -29.11 -6.61
C ILE A 121 -18.07 -28.98 -7.87
N PRO A 122 -18.50 -27.76 -8.26
CA PRO A 122 -19.28 -27.56 -9.48
C PRO A 122 -18.46 -27.92 -10.72
N GLN A 123 -19.13 -28.33 -11.79
CA GLN A 123 -18.46 -28.63 -13.04
C GLN A 123 -18.40 -27.38 -13.93
N TYR A 124 -17.19 -26.99 -14.34
CA TYR A 124 -16.94 -25.85 -15.22
C TYR A 124 -16.33 -26.31 -16.53
N GLN A 125 -16.56 -25.53 -17.59
CA GLN A 125 -15.97 -25.71 -18.91
C GLN A 125 -15.55 -24.37 -19.51
N ILE A 126 -14.53 -24.39 -20.37
CA ILE A 126 -14.14 -23.24 -21.19
C ILE A 126 -15.02 -23.27 -22.45
N THR A 127 -15.74 -22.19 -22.74
CA THR A 127 -16.64 -22.11 -23.91
C THR A 127 -15.97 -21.43 -25.12
N ALA A 128 -14.97 -20.60 -24.93
CA ALA A 128 -14.21 -19.96 -25.99
C ALA A 128 -12.80 -20.58 -26.14
N LEU A 129 -12.75 -21.86 -26.51
CA LEU A 129 -11.48 -22.52 -26.84
C LEU A 129 -10.96 -22.03 -28.19
N PRO A 130 -9.62 -21.97 -28.39
CA PRO A 130 -9.04 -21.79 -29.71
C PRO A 130 -9.48 -22.89 -30.69
N GLU A 131 -9.49 -22.59 -31.99
CA GLU A 131 -9.92 -23.53 -33.02
C GLU A 131 -9.11 -24.83 -32.96
N GLY A 132 -9.81 -25.96 -33.10
CA GLY A 132 -9.22 -27.29 -33.12
C GLY A 132 -8.97 -27.92 -31.75
N TYR A 133 -9.16 -27.21 -30.66
CA TYR A 133 -9.05 -27.79 -29.32
C TYR A 133 -10.36 -28.49 -28.92
N VAL A 134 -10.22 -29.70 -28.38
CA VAL A 134 -11.32 -30.50 -27.83
C VAL A 134 -10.94 -31.04 -26.46
N GLU A 135 -11.92 -31.19 -25.58
CA GLU A 135 -11.72 -31.85 -24.27
C GLU A 135 -11.36 -33.33 -24.51
N THR A 136 -10.20 -33.73 -23.98
CA THR A 136 -9.69 -35.10 -24.12
C THR A 136 -9.66 -35.87 -22.81
N GLU A 137 -9.58 -35.17 -21.70
CA GLU A 137 -9.57 -35.79 -20.38
C GLU A 137 -10.21 -34.85 -19.34
N ARG A 138 -10.99 -35.46 -18.43
CA ARG A 138 -11.53 -34.77 -17.24
C ARG A 138 -11.39 -35.68 -16.03
N THR A 139 -10.63 -35.24 -15.06
CA THR A 139 -10.48 -35.92 -13.76
C THR A 139 -11.04 -35.04 -12.67
N THR A 140 -11.95 -35.56 -11.88
CA THR A 140 -12.61 -34.85 -10.78
C THR A 140 -12.53 -35.66 -9.50
N ASN A 141 -12.20 -35.01 -8.41
CA ASN A 141 -12.38 -35.53 -7.05
C ASN A 141 -13.11 -34.51 -6.18
N ASP A 142 -13.21 -34.73 -4.88
CA ASP A 142 -13.97 -33.87 -3.96
C ASP A 142 -13.46 -32.41 -3.91
N TRP A 143 -12.21 -32.18 -4.26
CA TRP A 143 -11.53 -30.90 -4.05
C TRP A 143 -11.00 -30.25 -5.32
N ILE A 144 -10.71 -31.03 -6.36
CA ILE A 144 -10.09 -30.55 -7.59
C ILE A 144 -10.72 -31.18 -8.80
N THR A 145 -10.90 -30.37 -9.83
CA THR A 145 -11.16 -30.86 -11.19
C THR A 145 -10.02 -30.41 -12.11
N HIS A 146 -9.58 -31.31 -12.92
CA HIS A 146 -8.54 -31.12 -13.92
C HIS A 146 -9.10 -31.51 -15.27
N VAL A 147 -8.99 -30.61 -16.24
CA VAL A 147 -9.50 -30.81 -17.61
C VAL A 147 -8.39 -30.54 -18.59
N GLU A 148 -8.17 -31.48 -19.49
CA GLU A 148 -7.23 -31.33 -20.60
C GLU A 148 -7.97 -31.13 -21.92
N TYR A 149 -7.53 -30.11 -22.67
CA TYR A 149 -7.93 -29.90 -24.06
C TYR A 149 -6.70 -30.06 -24.95
N THR A 150 -6.84 -30.80 -26.03
CA THR A 150 -5.77 -31.00 -27.00
C THR A 150 -6.23 -30.69 -28.42
N CYS A 151 -5.27 -30.30 -29.28
CA CYS A 151 -5.51 -30.12 -30.69
C CYS A 151 -4.70 -31.14 -31.51
N ALA A 152 -4.87 -31.15 -32.84
CA ALA A 152 -4.20 -32.07 -33.76
C ALA A 152 -2.66 -32.01 -33.66
N ASP A 153 -2.11 -30.83 -33.36
CA ASP A 153 -0.66 -30.60 -33.21
C ASP A 153 -0.11 -31.05 -31.86
N LYS A 154 -0.94 -31.70 -31.04
CA LYS A 154 -0.63 -32.14 -29.67
C LYS A 154 -0.33 -31.01 -28.67
N ASN A 155 -0.59 -29.77 -29.04
CA ASN A 155 -0.59 -28.68 -28.05
C ASN A 155 -1.71 -28.89 -27.03
N ARG A 156 -1.43 -28.55 -25.80
CA ARG A 156 -2.31 -28.83 -24.68
C ARG A 156 -2.66 -27.57 -23.90
N ILE A 157 -3.95 -27.45 -23.59
CA ILE A 157 -4.45 -26.50 -22.61
C ILE A 157 -4.88 -27.30 -21.38
N THR A 158 -4.35 -26.91 -20.23
CA THR A 158 -4.69 -27.50 -18.95
C THR A 158 -5.54 -26.52 -18.18
N PHE A 159 -6.76 -26.87 -17.86
CA PHE A 159 -7.68 -26.10 -17.03
C PHE A 159 -7.93 -26.83 -15.72
N SER A 160 -7.66 -26.17 -14.59
CA SER A 160 -7.87 -26.75 -13.28
C SER A 160 -8.63 -25.78 -12.40
N TYR A 161 -9.46 -26.29 -11.52
CA TYR A 161 -10.08 -25.51 -10.47
C TYR A 161 -10.15 -26.32 -9.18
N VAL A 162 -9.94 -25.64 -8.07
CA VAL A 162 -9.73 -26.25 -6.76
C VAL A 162 -10.62 -25.57 -5.74
N TYR A 163 -11.38 -26.35 -4.96
CA TYR A 163 -11.95 -25.88 -3.71
C TYR A 163 -10.85 -25.75 -2.67
N MET A 164 -10.76 -24.57 -2.09
CA MET A 164 -9.82 -24.34 -1.01
C MET A 164 -10.46 -24.62 0.33
N HIS A 165 -9.72 -25.30 1.18
CA HIS A 165 -10.07 -25.59 2.56
C HIS A 165 -9.02 -24.97 3.50
N ASP A 166 -9.33 -24.89 4.79
CA ASP A 166 -8.45 -24.26 5.75
C ASP A 166 -7.05 -24.88 5.77
N GLY A 167 -6.04 -24.03 5.64
CA GLY A 167 -4.64 -24.44 5.55
C GLY A 167 -4.22 -24.99 4.17
N ALA A 168 -5.10 -24.99 3.16
CA ALA A 168 -4.70 -25.38 1.80
C ALA A 168 -3.77 -24.36 1.19
N SER A 169 -2.82 -24.84 0.41
CA SER A 169 -1.97 -24.00 -0.44
C SER A 169 -1.80 -24.63 -1.83
N THR A 170 -1.66 -23.76 -2.84
CA THR A 170 -1.32 -24.16 -4.20
C THR A 170 -0.14 -23.33 -4.67
N GLY A 171 0.94 -23.99 -5.09
CA GLY A 171 2.16 -23.35 -5.55
C GLY A 171 2.36 -23.51 -7.06
N PHE A 172 2.81 -22.42 -7.70
CA PHE A 172 3.21 -22.41 -9.10
C PHE A 172 4.71 -22.11 -9.18
N SER A 173 5.48 -23.03 -9.74
CA SER A 173 6.92 -22.84 -9.94
C SER A 173 7.16 -21.89 -11.09
N LEU A 174 8.05 -20.92 -10.88
CA LEU A 174 8.49 -19.95 -11.85
C LEU A 174 9.86 -20.35 -12.37
N SER A 175 10.06 -20.29 -13.69
CA SER A 175 11.37 -20.44 -14.31
C SER A 175 12.13 -19.12 -14.31
N ASP A 176 13.45 -19.19 -14.50
CA ASP A 176 14.27 -17.98 -14.63
C ASP A 176 13.84 -17.17 -15.85
N GLY A 177 13.48 -15.91 -15.62
CA GLY A 177 13.00 -15.01 -16.66
C GLY A 177 11.48 -14.92 -16.80
N ASP A 178 10.70 -15.80 -16.17
CA ASP A 178 9.23 -15.69 -16.15
C ASP A 178 8.79 -14.36 -15.55
N LYS A 179 7.76 -13.77 -16.14
CA LYS A 179 7.19 -12.50 -15.68
C LYS A 179 5.83 -12.74 -15.07
N VAL A 180 5.64 -12.29 -13.85
CA VAL A 180 4.35 -12.31 -13.15
C VAL A 180 3.70 -10.95 -13.26
N GLN A 181 2.46 -10.90 -13.75
CA GLN A 181 1.67 -9.68 -13.89
C GLN A 181 0.36 -9.81 -13.14
N ASP A 182 -0.09 -8.69 -12.56
CA ASP A 182 -1.46 -8.59 -12.03
C ASP A 182 -2.43 -8.37 -13.17
N VAL A 183 -3.46 -9.20 -13.25
CA VAL A 183 -4.51 -9.12 -14.26
C VAL A 183 -5.88 -9.23 -13.63
N THR A 184 -6.93 -8.98 -14.42
CA THR A 184 -8.31 -9.15 -13.99
C THR A 184 -9.01 -10.10 -14.96
N VAL A 185 -9.70 -11.11 -14.44
CA VAL A 185 -10.58 -12.01 -15.20
C VAL A 185 -12.00 -11.60 -14.91
N GLY A 186 -12.64 -10.87 -15.83
CA GLY A 186 -13.91 -10.20 -15.59
C GLY A 186 -13.81 -9.18 -14.45
N LYS A 187 -14.23 -9.54 -13.23
CA LYS A 187 -14.12 -8.70 -12.01
C LYS A 187 -13.21 -9.30 -10.95
N LEU A 188 -12.64 -10.47 -11.22
CA LEU A 188 -11.86 -11.22 -10.25
C LEU A 188 -10.36 -10.92 -10.41
N PRO A 189 -9.61 -10.74 -9.31
CA PRO A 189 -8.17 -10.54 -9.38
C PRO A 189 -7.47 -11.83 -9.75
N GLY A 190 -6.42 -11.72 -10.57
CA GLY A 190 -5.62 -12.85 -11.02
C GLY A 190 -4.15 -12.50 -11.19
N LYS A 191 -3.35 -13.54 -11.39
CA LYS A 191 -1.93 -13.48 -11.72
C LYS A 191 -1.70 -14.18 -13.05
N LEU A 192 -1.09 -13.47 -13.98
CA LEU A 192 -0.62 -14.04 -15.25
C LEU A 192 0.87 -14.25 -15.18
N ILE A 193 1.30 -15.47 -15.40
CA ILE A 193 2.71 -15.86 -15.54
C ILE A 193 3.00 -15.98 -17.02
N LEU A 194 3.88 -15.14 -17.53
CA LEU A 194 4.38 -15.21 -18.89
C LEU A 194 5.69 -15.99 -18.92
N GLY A 195 5.62 -17.20 -19.40
CA GLY A 195 6.76 -18.09 -19.51
C GLY A 195 7.76 -17.58 -20.55
N GLN A 196 9.05 -17.85 -20.31
CA GLN A 196 10.14 -17.45 -21.19
C GLN A 196 10.91 -18.67 -21.68
N GLY A 197 11.08 -18.80 -23.00
CA GLY A 197 11.86 -19.87 -23.62
C GLY A 197 11.06 -20.73 -24.59
N PRO A 198 11.69 -21.69 -25.26
CA PRO A 198 11.10 -22.44 -26.40
C PRO A 198 10.00 -23.44 -25.97
N GLU A 199 9.96 -23.86 -24.73
CA GLU A 199 8.92 -24.74 -24.18
C GLU A 199 8.09 -24.05 -23.08
N ALA A 200 8.22 -22.73 -22.97
CA ALA A 200 7.54 -21.97 -21.95
C ALA A 200 6.05 -21.92 -22.24
N ARG A 201 5.26 -22.01 -21.18
CA ARG A 201 3.80 -21.94 -21.25
C ARG A 201 3.35 -20.79 -20.36
N ASN A 202 2.35 -20.09 -20.80
CA ASN A 202 1.70 -19.08 -19.99
C ASN A 202 0.75 -19.75 -18.99
N ALA A 203 0.65 -19.18 -17.77
CA ALA A 203 -0.29 -19.64 -16.76
C ALA A 203 -1.09 -18.46 -16.22
N LEU A 204 -2.40 -18.59 -16.19
CA LEU A 204 -3.31 -17.62 -15.61
C LEU A 204 -4.00 -18.25 -14.39
N ILE A 205 -3.85 -17.61 -13.24
CA ILE A 205 -4.42 -18.06 -11.97
C ILE A 205 -5.31 -16.95 -11.42
N TRP A 206 -6.53 -17.25 -11.03
CA TRP A 206 -7.43 -16.28 -10.39
C TRP A 206 -8.31 -16.96 -9.36
N ILE A 207 -8.93 -16.14 -8.51
CA ILE A 207 -9.65 -16.60 -7.35
C ILE A 207 -11.07 -16.02 -7.38
N ASP A 208 -12.05 -16.91 -7.26
CA ASP A 208 -13.42 -16.54 -6.92
C ASP A 208 -13.63 -16.74 -5.42
N SER A 209 -13.44 -15.68 -4.65
CA SER A 209 -13.61 -15.72 -3.20
C SER A 209 -15.06 -15.97 -2.78
N ALA A 210 -16.03 -15.63 -3.62
CA ALA A 210 -17.45 -15.83 -3.31
C ALA A 210 -17.82 -17.32 -3.35
N GLN A 211 -17.20 -18.06 -4.28
CA GLN A 211 -17.42 -19.50 -4.44
C GLN A 211 -16.33 -20.35 -3.76
N ASN A 212 -15.32 -19.72 -3.21
CA ASN A 212 -14.17 -20.39 -2.59
C ASN A 212 -13.40 -21.29 -3.56
N LEU A 213 -13.27 -20.85 -4.81
CA LEU A 213 -12.61 -21.56 -5.89
C LEU A 213 -11.37 -20.80 -6.37
N GLN A 214 -10.30 -21.53 -6.57
CA GLN A 214 -9.16 -21.08 -7.34
C GLN A 214 -9.20 -21.76 -8.72
N PHE A 215 -9.06 -20.97 -9.76
CA PHE A 215 -8.98 -21.43 -11.13
C PHE A 215 -7.56 -21.25 -11.68
N SER A 216 -7.16 -22.11 -12.60
CA SER A 216 -5.93 -21.94 -13.34
C SER A 216 -6.07 -22.47 -14.77
N ILE A 217 -5.48 -21.75 -15.73
CA ILE A 217 -5.28 -22.21 -17.12
C ILE A 217 -3.78 -22.15 -17.40
N ILE A 218 -3.25 -23.23 -17.94
CA ILE A 218 -1.87 -23.33 -18.41
C ILE A 218 -1.90 -23.72 -19.89
N ALA A 219 -1.33 -22.86 -20.75
CA ALA A 219 -1.39 -23.06 -22.19
C ALA A 219 -0.21 -22.38 -22.90
N ASP A 220 0.13 -22.89 -24.08
CA ASP A 220 1.03 -22.21 -25.00
C ASP A 220 0.18 -21.38 -25.97
N VAL A 221 -0.31 -20.24 -25.47
CA VAL A 221 -1.12 -19.28 -26.22
C VAL A 221 -0.79 -17.85 -25.75
N ASP A 222 -1.14 -16.88 -26.57
CA ASP A 222 -0.94 -15.47 -26.23
C ASP A 222 -1.75 -15.03 -25.00
N GLU A 223 -1.26 -13.98 -24.33
CA GLU A 223 -1.91 -13.37 -23.16
C GLU A 223 -3.39 -13.07 -23.39
N SER A 224 -3.74 -12.46 -24.51
CA SER A 224 -5.13 -12.11 -24.84
C SER A 224 -6.04 -13.33 -24.98
N VAL A 225 -5.49 -14.42 -25.52
CA VAL A 225 -6.23 -15.68 -25.70
C VAL A 225 -6.47 -16.38 -24.38
N ILE A 226 -5.47 -16.45 -23.50
CA ILE A 226 -5.63 -17.10 -22.18
C ILE A 226 -6.62 -16.32 -21.30
N ILE A 227 -6.64 -14.99 -21.37
CA ILE A 227 -7.62 -14.15 -20.67
C ILE A 227 -9.03 -14.38 -21.23
N ALA A 228 -9.19 -14.40 -22.57
CA ALA A 228 -10.48 -14.63 -23.20
C ALA A 228 -11.04 -16.03 -22.85
N MET A 229 -10.20 -17.05 -22.80
CA MET A 229 -10.60 -18.38 -22.31
C MET A 229 -11.10 -18.33 -20.87
N ALA A 230 -10.37 -17.66 -19.98
CA ALA A 230 -10.74 -17.54 -18.58
C ALA A 230 -12.06 -16.79 -18.37
N GLU A 231 -12.32 -15.74 -19.14
CA GLU A 231 -13.58 -14.99 -19.11
C GLU A 231 -14.77 -15.77 -19.67
N SER A 232 -14.50 -16.79 -20.50
CA SER A 232 -15.52 -17.65 -21.11
C SER A 232 -15.96 -18.82 -20.25
N ILE A 233 -15.37 -19.00 -19.07
CA ILE A 233 -15.70 -20.12 -18.20
C ILE A 233 -17.15 -20.05 -17.73
N SER A 234 -17.86 -21.16 -17.86
CA SER A 234 -19.24 -21.30 -17.44
C SER A 234 -19.47 -22.66 -16.79
N LEU A 235 -20.52 -22.74 -15.98
CA LEU A 235 -20.99 -24.03 -15.45
C LEU A 235 -21.36 -24.97 -16.59
N CYS A 236 -20.98 -26.24 -16.48
CA CYS A 236 -21.50 -27.26 -17.38
C CYS A 236 -23.01 -27.39 -17.21
N ASP A 237 -23.72 -27.41 -18.32
CA ASP A 237 -25.15 -27.68 -18.31
C ASP A 237 -25.39 -29.20 -18.04
N PRO A 238 -26.03 -29.60 -16.91
CA PRO A 238 -26.23 -31.00 -16.59
C PRO A 238 -27.19 -31.72 -17.57
N THR A 239 -27.71 -31.00 -18.58
CA THR A 239 -28.73 -31.50 -19.52
C THR A 239 -28.19 -31.82 -20.92
N LYS A 240 -26.88 -31.84 -21.11
CA LYS A 240 -26.27 -32.28 -22.40
C LYS A 240 -25.50 -33.57 -22.28
#